data_017921530343f641227d18fad7cbb1b5
#
_entry.id   017921530343f641227d18fad7cbb1b5
#
_cell.length_a   1.000
_cell.length_b   1.000
_cell.length_c   1.000
_cell.angle_alpha   90.00
_cell.angle_beta   90.00
_cell.angle_gamma   90.00
#
_symmetry.space_group_name_H-M   'P 1'
#
loop_
_entity.id
_entity.type
_entity.pdbx_description
1 polymer ?
#
loop_
_entity_poly.entity_id
_entity_poly.type
_entity_poly.pdbx_seq_one_letter_code
_entity_poly.pdbx_strand_id
1 'polypeptide(L)'
;NHDAYLEIPWSQSFGRLAAYMAQNGQELKTDVSSFPYVRKIGQVAIVGVSSAIPTRWFSAAGMIGQAQLVRLRMMLRELGEDGYFRTVLVHHPPIEGSARVRKQLRDGKGFREVVADAGAELVLHGHNHRFDQGDVQTPLGKAPVIGVPSASAWPRHGLKPAAYHIYRIGSTPDGWNVRMEIRRFDKRQRRFIADGGQTLSVPAAMVAASAA
;
A
#
# COMPACT_ATOMS: atom_id res chain seq x y z
N ASN A 1 -6.21 10.78 2.83
CA ASN A 1 -6.66 11.92 2.01
C ASN A 1 -7.49 12.95 2.79
N HIS A 2 -8.19 12.55 3.85
CA HIS A 2 -8.95 13.47 4.71
C HIS A 2 -8.05 14.53 5.35
N ASP A 3 -6.82 14.20 5.66
CA ASP A 3 -5.85 15.12 6.28
C ASP A 3 -5.19 16.07 5.27
N ALA A 4 -5.46 15.92 3.96
CA ALA A 4 -4.85 16.72 2.90
C ALA A 4 -5.84 17.54 2.07
N TYR A 5 -7.14 17.48 2.37
CA TYR A 5 -8.13 18.28 1.63
C TYR A 5 -7.95 19.79 1.81
N LEU A 6 -7.45 20.19 2.97
CA LEU A 6 -7.11 21.56 3.28
C LEU A 6 -5.59 21.69 3.32
N GLU A 7 -5.09 22.87 2.96
CA GLU A 7 -3.68 23.21 3.12
C GLU A 7 -3.40 23.51 4.60
N ILE A 8 -3.23 22.45 5.39
CA ILE A 8 -2.89 22.53 6.81
C ILE A 8 -1.42 22.15 7.02
N PRO A 9 -0.76 22.69 8.07
CA PRO A 9 0.61 22.33 8.38
C PRO A 9 0.80 20.82 8.53
N TRP A 10 1.92 20.29 8.02
CA TRP A 10 2.29 18.88 8.11
C TRP A 10 2.19 18.32 9.53
N SER A 11 2.64 19.08 10.54
CA SER A 11 2.57 18.69 11.95
C SER A 11 1.15 18.38 12.44
N GLN A 12 0.15 19.02 11.85
CA GLN A 12 -1.27 18.83 12.20
C GLN A 12 -1.93 17.71 11.41
N SER A 13 -1.28 17.21 10.36
CA SER A 13 -1.77 16.18 9.47
C SER A 13 -0.87 14.93 9.50
N PHE A 14 -0.05 14.75 8.48
CA PHE A 14 0.82 13.58 8.31
C PHE A 14 1.88 13.43 9.40
N GLY A 15 2.33 14.52 10.02
CA GLY A 15 3.32 14.48 11.08
C GLY A 15 2.91 13.60 12.28
N ARG A 16 1.60 13.42 12.50
CA ARG A 16 1.07 12.49 13.51
C ARG A 16 1.36 11.02 13.20
N LEU A 17 1.62 10.69 11.94
CA LEU A 17 1.94 9.35 11.47
C LEU A 17 3.46 9.09 11.45
N ALA A 18 4.29 10.10 11.69
CA ALA A 18 5.74 10.01 11.57
C ALA A 18 6.35 8.84 12.36
N ALA A 19 5.88 8.60 13.58
CA ALA A 19 6.34 7.48 14.42
C ALA A 19 6.06 6.10 13.82
N TYR A 20 5.01 5.97 13.00
CA TYR A 20 4.65 4.72 12.32
C TYR A 20 5.40 4.53 11.00
N MET A 21 5.87 5.62 10.41
CA MET A 21 6.59 5.63 9.14
C MET A 21 8.10 5.45 9.36
N ALA A 22 8.63 5.92 10.49
CA ALA A 22 10.04 5.86 10.81
C ALA A 22 10.57 4.42 10.94
N GLN A 23 11.76 4.17 10.42
CA GLN A 23 12.58 3.05 10.83
C GLN A 23 13.06 3.31 12.27
N ASN A 24 13.25 2.26 13.08
CA ASN A 24 13.64 2.39 14.49
C ASN A 24 14.84 3.36 14.64
N GLY A 25 14.62 4.46 15.37
CA GLY A 25 15.64 5.47 15.67
C GLY A 25 15.93 6.51 14.58
N GLN A 26 15.23 6.49 13.44
CA GLN A 26 15.35 7.55 12.43
C GLN A 26 14.30 8.63 12.65
N GLU A 27 14.71 9.89 12.69
CA GLU A 27 13.79 11.02 12.55
C GLU A 27 13.36 11.15 11.08
N LEU A 28 12.06 11.06 10.82
CA LEU A 28 11.53 11.43 9.51
C LEU A 28 11.47 12.95 9.39
N LYS A 29 11.93 13.46 8.26
CA LYS A 29 11.63 14.84 7.86
C LYS A 29 10.11 15.01 7.86
N THR A 30 9.62 16.05 8.49
CA THR A 30 8.20 16.31 8.68
C THR A 30 7.58 17.05 7.49
N ASP A 31 7.87 16.62 6.26
CA ASP A 31 7.35 17.22 5.03
C ASP A 31 6.98 16.18 3.96
N VAL A 32 6.38 16.62 2.88
CA VAL A 32 5.99 15.75 1.75
C VAL A 32 7.19 15.09 1.07
N SER A 33 8.40 15.64 1.23
CA SER A 33 9.63 15.07 0.68
C SER A 33 10.05 13.76 1.36
N SER A 34 9.47 13.45 2.53
CA SER A 34 9.63 12.16 3.22
C SER A 34 9.04 10.97 2.46
N PHE A 35 8.23 11.21 1.44
CA PHE A 35 7.67 10.13 0.63
C PHE A 35 8.45 9.93 -0.68
N PRO A 36 8.60 8.68 -1.15
CA PRO A 36 8.21 7.47 -0.45
C PRO A 36 9.13 7.22 0.76
N TYR A 37 8.56 6.66 1.83
CA TYR A 37 9.35 6.15 2.95
C TYR A 37 9.49 4.63 2.87
N VAL A 38 10.50 4.06 3.53
CA VAL A 38 10.66 2.63 3.68
C VAL A 38 10.80 2.24 5.15
N ARG A 39 10.14 1.14 5.54
CA ARG A 39 10.30 0.49 6.83
C ARG A 39 10.62 -0.99 6.61
N LYS A 40 11.77 -1.43 7.08
CA LYS A 40 12.25 -2.81 6.96
C LYS A 40 11.89 -3.59 8.24
N ILE A 41 11.28 -4.77 8.08
CA ILE A 41 10.91 -5.69 9.17
C ILE A 41 11.33 -7.10 8.72
N GLY A 42 12.43 -7.60 9.25
CA GLY A 42 13.04 -8.82 8.73
C GLY A 42 13.32 -8.70 7.24
N GLN A 43 12.82 -9.64 6.44
CA GLN A 43 12.98 -9.65 4.99
C GLN A 43 11.87 -8.87 4.24
N VAL A 44 11.01 -8.14 4.95
CA VAL A 44 9.91 -7.38 4.34
C VAL A 44 10.24 -5.89 4.37
N ALA A 45 10.17 -5.25 3.22
CA ALA A 45 10.25 -3.80 3.08
C ALA A 45 8.85 -3.23 2.79
N ILE A 46 8.35 -2.40 3.69
CA ILE A 46 7.10 -1.66 3.54
C ILE A 46 7.44 -0.29 2.97
N VAL A 47 6.99 -0.03 1.75
CA VAL A 47 7.23 1.23 1.03
C VAL A 47 5.92 2.02 0.98
N GLY A 48 5.88 3.14 1.68
CA GLY A 48 4.69 4.00 1.70
C GLY A 48 4.81 5.18 0.75
N VAL A 49 3.79 5.38 -0.10
CA VAL A 49 3.68 6.55 -0.98
C VAL A 49 2.52 7.43 -0.55
N SER A 50 2.68 8.75 -0.65
CA SER A 50 1.58 9.68 -0.48
C SER A 50 0.88 9.92 -1.80
N SER A 51 -0.42 9.70 -1.83
CA SER A 51 -1.29 10.10 -2.94
C SER A 51 -2.29 11.18 -2.53
N ALA A 52 -2.13 11.74 -1.34
CA ALA A 52 -2.98 12.77 -0.80
C ALA A 52 -2.58 14.14 -1.35
N ILE A 53 -3.55 14.84 -1.93
CA ILE A 53 -3.38 16.20 -2.49
C ILE A 53 -4.54 17.08 -2.05
N PRO A 54 -4.36 18.41 -1.94
CA PRO A 54 -5.46 19.35 -1.83
C PRO A 54 -6.43 19.19 -3.02
N THR A 55 -7.71 19.12 -2.75
CA THR A 55 -8.73 18.92 -3.78
C THR A 55 -9.85 19.94 -3.64
N ARG A 56 -10.51 20.25 -4.78
CA ARG A 56 -11.74 21.05 -4.78
C ARG A 56 -12.88 20.29 -4.10
N TRP A 57 -13.89 21.01 -3.65
CA TRP A 57 -15.11 20.48 -3.08
C TRP A 57 -15.68 19.33 -3.92
N PHE A 58 -16.13 18.27 -3.23
CA PHE A 58 -16.68 17.04 -3.83
C PHE A 58 -15.69 16.16 -4.62
N SER A 59 -14.38 16.43 -4.57
CA SER A 59 -13.36 15.54 -5.12
C SER A 59 -12.56 14.90 -3.99
N ALA A 60 -12.31 13.61 -4.12
CA ALA A 60 -11.42 12.84 -3.25
C ALA A 60 -10.43 12.06 -4.12
N ALA A 61 -9.99 12.67 -5.23
CA ALA A 61 -8.98 12.10 -6.10
C ALA A 61 -7.58 12.28 -5.49
N GLY A 62 -6.67 11.37 -5.83
CA GLY A 62 -5.27 11.45 -5.42
C GLY A 62 -4.31 11.63 -6.58
N MET A 63 -3.09 11.96 -6.25
CA MET A 63 -1.95 12.02 -7.18
C MET A 63 -0.65 11.80 -6.41
N ILE A 64 0.23 10.96 -6.92
CA ILE A 64 1.56 10.69 -6.33
C ILE A 64 2.56 11.76 -6.78
N GLY A 65 2.52 12.11 -8.03
CA GLY A 65 3.41 13.08 -8.67
C GLY A 65 4.71 12.47 -9.19
N GLN A 66 5.23 13.04 -10.27
CA GLN A 66 6.36 12.49 -11.01
C GLN A 66 7.63 12.33 -10.17
N ALA A 67 7.96 13.31 -9.34
CA ALA A 67 9.14 13.25 -8.50
C ALA A 67 9.11 12.08 -7.50
N GLN A 68 7.93 11.78 -6.93
CA GLN A 68 7.77 10.65 -6.02
C GLN A 68 7.78 9.31 -6.77
N LEU A 69 7.19 9.25 -7.99
CA LEU A 69 7.23 8.05 -8.84
C LEU A 69 8.66 7.68 -9.25
N VAL A 70 9.50 8.67 -9.56
CA VAL A 70 10.93 8.43 -9.87
C VAL A 70 11.66 7.84 -8.66
N ARG A 71 11.49 8.44 -7.47
CA ARG A 71 12.10 7.92 -6.24
C ARG A 71 11.59 6.52 -5.88
N LEU A 72 10.29 6.28 -6.07
CA LEU A 72 9.69 4.95 -5.84
C LEU A 72 10.33 3.90 -6.72
N ARG A 73 10.53 4.18 -8.01
CA ARG A 73 11.19 3.26 -8.95
C ARG A 73 12.59 2.88 -8.50
N MET A 74 13.40 3.86 -8.12
CA MET A 74 14.77 3.63 -7.64
C MET A 74 14.78 2.78 -6.36
N MET A 75 13.95 3.14 -5.40
CA MET A 75 13.83 2.43 -4.13
C MET A 75 13.35 0.98 -4.31
N LEU A 76 12.37 0.73 -5.19
CA LEU A 76 11.89 -0.63 -5.46
C LEU A 76 12.95 -1.50 -6.11
N ARG A 77 13.77 -0.96 -7.01
CA ARG A 77 14.89 -1.70 -7.64
C ARG A 77 15.94 -2.06 -6.60
N GLU A 78 16.42 -1.10 -5.83
CA GLU A 78 17.40 -1.30 -4.76
C GLU A 78 16.93 -2.37 -3.76
N LEU A 79 15.69 -2.26 -3.26
CA LEU A 79 15.12 -3.24 -2.35
C LEU A 79 14.96 -4.64 -2.98
N GLY A 80 14.70 -4.70 -4.28
CA GLY A 80 14.65 -5.96 -5.02
C GLY A 80 16.02 -6.61 -5.16
N GLU A 81 17.04 -5.84 -5.49
CA GLU A 81 18.44 -6.27 -5.57
C GLU A 81 18.95 -6.75 -4.19
N ASP A 82 18.52 -6.09 -3.11
CA ASP A 82 18.78 -6.50 -1.72
C ASP A 82 17.96 -7.76 -1.29
N GLY A 83 17.08 -8.29 -2.14
CA GLY A 83 16.30 -9.51 -1.86
C GLY A 83 15.12 -9.30 -0.91
N TYR A 84 14.62 -8.08 -0.71
CA TYR A 84 13.44 -7.83 0.13
C TYR A 84 12.13 -8.19 -0.58
N PHE A 85 11.17 -8.71 0.22
CA PHE A 85 9.76 -8.71 -0.15
C PHE A 85 9.21 -7.28 -0.07
N ARG A 86 8.84 -6.69 -1.21
CA ARG A 86 8.44 -5.28 -1.30
C ARG A 86 6.91 -5.16 -1.25
N THR A 87 6.40 -4.58 -0.16
CA THR A 87 5.00 -4.22 -0.02
C THR A 87 4.83 -2.72 -0.23
N VAL A 88 4.11 -2.31 -1.28
CA VAL A 88 3.82 -0.89 -1.54
C VAL A 88 2.48 -0.52 -0.94
N LEU A 89 2.45 0.54 -0.13
CA LEU A 89 1.23 1.13 0.43
C LEU A 89 0.88 2.40 -0.32
N VAL A 90 -0.33 2.46 -0.86
CA VAL A 90 -0.90 3.66 -1.50
C VAL A 90 -2.35 3.84 -1.06
N HIS A 91 -2.80 5.06 -0.77
CA HIS A 91 -4.18 5.24 -0.30
C HIS A 91 -5.21 5.04 -1.41
N HIS A 92 -5.01 5.67 -2.56
CA HIS A 92 -5.98 5.61 -3.67
C HIS A 92 -5.77 4.36 -4.52
N PRO A 93 -6.86 3.71 -4.99
CA PRO A 93 -6.77 2.51 -5.83
C PRO A 93 -5.97 2.77 -7.12
N PRO A 94 -4.90 1.99 -7.37
CA PRO A 94 -4.08 2.21 -8.56
C PRO A 94 -4.60 1.49 -9.81
N ILE A 95 -5.55 0.54 -9.67
CA ILE A 95 -6.13 -0.21 -10.80
C ILE A 95 -7.18 0.65 -11.49
N GLU A 96 -7.12 0.67 -12.82
CA GLU A 96 -8.08 1.40 -13.65
C GLU A 96 -9.50 0.89 -13.45
N GLY A 97 -10.47 1.79 -13.41
CA GLY A 97 -11.88 1.44 -13.19
C GLY A 97 -12.25 1.03 -11.76
N SER A 98 -11.29 0.85 -10.86
CA SER A 98 -11.55 0.46 -9.46
C SER A 98 -12.20 1.57 -8.62
N ALA A 99 -12.13 2.81 -9.05
CA ALA A 99 -12.78 3.96 -8.41
C ALA A 99 -13.42 4.90 -9.43
N ARG A 100 -14.44 5.65 -8.99
CA ARG A 100 -15.05 6.71 -9.81
C ARG A 100 -14.04 7.82 -10.08
N VAL A 101 -14.12 8.53 -11.21
CA VAL A 101 -13.21 9.61 -11.63
C VAL A 101 -12.87 10.60 -10.51
N ARG A 102 -13.84 10.99 -9.70
CA ARG A 102 -13.65 11.91 -8.56
C ARG A 102 -12.91 11.30 -7.36
N LYS A 103 -12.60 10.01 -7.41
CA LYS A 103 -11.97 9.24 -6.32
C LYS A 103 -10.77 8.43 -6.79
N GLN A 104 -10.37 8.54 -8.05
CA GLN A 104 -9.29 7.76 -8.62
C GLN A 104 -7.91 8.34 -8.31
N LEU A 105 -6.90 7.51 -8.43
CA LEU A 105 -5.51 7.94 -8.52
C LEU A 105 -5.27 8.51 -9.94
N ARG A 106 -5.07 9.82 -10.06
CA ARG A 106 -4.96 10.52 -11.36
C ARG A 106 -3.79 10.03 -12.20
N ASP A 107 -2.67 9.74 -11.56
CA ASP A 107 -1.45 9.20 -12.15
C ASP A 107 -1.27 7.70 -11.91
N GLY A 108 -2.39 6.97 -11.74
CA GLY A 108 -2.41 5.52 -11.52
C GLY A 108 -1.72 4.73 -12.63
N LYS A 109 -1.76 5.21 -13.90
CA LYS A 109 -1.00 4.62 -15.00
C LYS A 109 0.51 4.67 -14.73
N GLY A 110 1.04 5.84 -14.38
CA GLY A 110 2.46 6.01 -14.05
C GLY A 110 2.89 5.18 -12.85
N PHE A 111 2.03 5.05 -11.84
CA PHE A 111 2.29 4.15 -10.71
C PHE A 111 2.39 2.68 -11.15
N ARG A 112 1.45 2.20 -11.97
CA ARG A 112 1.48 0.82 -12.49
C ARG A 112 2.71 0.57 -13.36
N GLU A 113 3.13 1.54 -14.18
CA GLU A 113 4.35 1.46 -14.98
C GLU A 113 5.61 1.36 -14.09
N VAL A 114 5.66 2.08 -12.97
CA VAL A 114 6.75 1.96 -11.99
C VAL A 114 6.79 0.56 -11.39
N VAL A 115 5.65 0.03 -10.94
CA VAL A 115 5.57 -1.33 -10.37
C VAL A 115 5.88 -2.39 -11.43
N ALA A 116 5.40 -2.22 -12.64
CA ALA A 116 5.67 -3.13 -13.77
C ALA A 116 7.15 -3.20 -14.13
N ASP A 117 7.87 -2.09 -14.03
CA ASP A 117 9.28 -1.98 -14.41
C ASP A 117 10.24 -2.36 -13.26
N ALA A 118 10.00 -1.83 -12.06
CA ALA A 118 10.89 -2.02 -10.92
C ALA A 118 10.55 -3.26 -10.08
N GLY A 119 9.32 -3.75 -10.18
CA GLY A 119 8.81 -4.88 -9.39
C GLY A 119 8.29 -4.48 -8.01
N ALA A 120 7.35 -5.25 -7.53
CA ALA A 120 6.89 -5.33 -6.14
C ALA A 120 6.19 -6.67 -5.96
N GLU A 121 6.17 -7.22 -4.77
CA GLU A 121 5.51 -8.49 -4.47
C GLU A 121 4.06 -8.31 -4.05
N LEU A 122 3.73 -7.13 -3.48
CA LEU A 122 2.37 -6.83 -3.00
C LEU A 122 2.10 -5.32 -3.04
N VAL A 123 0.91 -4.94 -3.49
CA VAL A 123 0.41 -3.56 -3.39
C VAL A 123 -0.85 -3.54 -2.56
N LEU A 124 -0.90 -2.70 -1.53
CA LEU A 124 -2.07 -2.51 -0.68
C LEU A 124 -2.62 -1.10 -0.82
N HIS A 125 -3.95 -1.00 -0.93
CA HIS A 125 -4.62 0.30 -0.98
C HIS A 125 -5.90 0.34 -0.14
N GLY A 126 -6.41 1.52 0.11
CA GLY A 126 -7.64 1.75 0.86
C GLY A 126 -8.71 2.48 0.06
N HIS A 127 -9.18 3.60 0.58
CA HIS A 127 -10.08 4.58 -0.02
C HIS A 127 -11.50 4.10 -0.34
N ASN A 128 -11.66 2.95 -0.98
CA ASN A 128 -12.98 2.41 -1.36
C ASN A 128 -13.73 1.76 -0.19
N HIS A 129 -13.10 1.59 0.97
CA HIS A 129 -13.66 0.94 2.16
C HIS A 129 -14.23 -0.46 1.88
N ARG A 130 -13.67 -1.16 0.93
CA ARG A 130 -14.09 -2.52 0.56
C ARG A 130 -12.88 -3.38 0.22
N PHE A 131 -13.06 -4.68 0.34
CA PHE A 131 -12.15 -5.63 -0.28
C PHE A 131 -12.34 -5.57 -1.80
N ASP A 132 -11.27 -5.38 -2.53
CA ASP A 132 -11.17 -5.65 -3.97
C ASP A 132 -9.78 -6.19 -4.29
N GLN A 133 -9.63 -6.82 -5.44
CA GLN A 133 -8.39 -7.47 -5.85
C GLN A 133 -8.18 -7.28 -7.35
N GLY A 134 -6.96 -6.94 -7.70
CA GLY A 134 -6.43 -6.88 -9.06
C GLY A 134 -4.97 -7.29 -9.06
N ASP A 135 -4.29 -7.08 -10.15
CA ASP A 135 -2.85 -7.33 -10.27
C ASP A 135 -2.16 -6.31 -11.19
N VAL A 136 -0.84 -6.21 -11.05
CA VAL A 136 0.06 -5.53 -11.98
C VAL A 136 1.10 -6.54 -12.45
N GLN A 137 1.29 -6.66 -13.78
CA GLN A 137 2.35 -7.49 -14.34
C GLN A 137 3.71 -6.89 -14.03
N THR A 138 4.64 -7.69 -13.52
CA THR A 138 6.03 -7.33 -13.24
C THR A 138 6.98 -8.27 -13.98
N PRO A 139 8.30 -7.98 -14.03
CA PRO A 139 9.25 -8.87 -14.68
C PRO A 139 9.30 -10.30 -14.10
N LEU A 140 8.93 -10.45 -12.83
CA LEU A 140 8.99 -11.72 -12.09
C LEU A 140 7.62 -12.38 -11.89
N GLY A 141 6.55 -11.84 -12.47
CA GLY A 141 5.19 -12.36 -12.35
C GLY A 141 4.19 -11.29 -11.98
N LYS A 142 3.00 -11.69 -11.56
CA LYS A 142 1.91 -10.76 -11.19
C LYS A 142 2.00 -10.33 -9.73
N ALA A 143 2.11 -9.04 -9.50
CA ALA A 143 1.98 -8.44 -8.18
C ALA A 143 0.51 -8.25 -7.83
N PRO A 144 -0.04 -8.89 -6.80
CA PRO A 144 -1.41 -8.65 -6.36
C PRO A 144 -1.57 -7.24 -5.83
N VAL A 145 -2.70 -6.62 -6.18
CA VAL A 145 -3.14 -5.30 -5.70
C VAL A 145 -4.42 -5.51 -4.89
N ILE A 146 -4.33 -5.30 -3.58
CA ILE A 146 -5.41 -5.62 -2.65
C ILE A 146 -5.99 -4.36 -2.04
N GLY A 147 -7.29 -4.15 -2.23
CA GLY A 147 -8.07 -3.15 -1.53
C GLY A 147 -8.44 -3.61 -0.12
N VAL A 148 -8.10 -2.80 0.88
CA VAL A 148 -8.35 -3.12 2.28
C VAL A 148 -9.51 -2.26 2.80
N PRO A 149 -10.53 -2.85 3.46
CA PRO A 149 -11.59 -2.09 4.13
C PRO A 149 -11.06 -1.20 5.25
N SER A 150 -11.87 -0.22 5.68
CA SER A 150 -11.53 0.58 6.85
C SER A 150 -11.61 -0.26 8.13
N ALA A 151 -10.56 -0.27 8.92
CA ALA A 151 -10.52 -0.98 10.22
C ALA A 151 -11.35 -0.30 11.32
N SER A 152 -11.77 0.95 11.12
CA SER A 152 -12.54 1.75 12.08
C SER A 152 -13.97 2.06 11.63
N ALA A 153 -14.41 1.56 10.48
CA ALA A 153 -15.75 1.82 9.97
C ALA A 153 -16.81 1.17 10.86
N TRP A 154 -17.64 2.03 11.50
CA TRP A 154 -18.78 1.50 12.25
C TRP A 154 -19.81 0.95 11.26
N PRO A 155 -20.30 -0.28 11.45
CA PRO A 155 -21.27 -0.89 10.53
C PRO A 155 -22.61 -0.13 10.60
N ARG A 156 -22.90 0.65 9.58
CA ARG A 156 -24.21 1.32 9.36
C ARG A 156 -24.99 0.55 8.30
N HIS A 157 -26.28 0.84 8.19
CA HIS A 157 -27.15 0.22 7.17
C HIS A 157 -26.55 0.38 5.76
N GLY A 158 -26.36 -0.74 5.04
CA GLY A 158 -25.79 -0.75 3.68
C GLY A 158 -24.25 -0.60 3.59
N LEU A 159 -23.55 -0.36 4.69
CA LEU A 159 -22.09 -0.32 4.70
C LEU A 159 -21.50 -1.63 5.24
N LYS A 160 -20.43 -2.08 4.62
CA LYS A 160 -19.66 -3.23 5.12
C LYS A 160 -19.04 -2.88 6.48
N PRO A 161 -19.01 -3.83 7.43
CA PRO A 161 -18.39 -3.60 8.73
C PRO A 161 -16.87 -3.40 8.60
N ALA A 162 -16.28 -2.82 9.64
CA ALA A 162 -14.83 -2.70 9.75
C ALA A 162 -14.14 -4.05 9.54
N ALA A 163 -13.03 -4.04 8.79
CA ALA A 163 -12.21 -5.22 8.60
C ALA A 163 -10.74 -4.82 8.44
N TYR A 164 -9.85 -5.76 8.74
CA TYR A 164 -8.42 -5.65 8.47
C TYR A 164 -7.87 -6.99 7.98
N HIS A 165 -6.71 -6.94 7.34
CA HIS A 165 -6.02 -8.12 6.85
C HIS A 165 -4.74 -8.36 7.64
N ILE A 166 -4.41 -9.63 7.84
CA ILE A 166 -3.14 -10.10 8.38
C ILE A 166 -2.41 -10.81 7.25
N TYR A 167 -1.20 -10.37 6.94
CA TYR A 167 -0.34 -10.99 5.95
C TYR A 167 0.78 -11.73 6.66
N ARG A 168 0.89 -13.04 6.42
CA ARG A 168 2.01 -13.87 6.85
C ARG A 168 2.88 -14.12 5.64
N ILE A 169 4.10 -13.61 5.68
CA ILE A 169 5.06 -13.64 4.59
C ILE A 169 6.25 -14.48 5.04
N GLY A 170 6.58 -15.49 4.28
CA GLY A 170 7.72 -16.36 4.51
C GLY A 170 8.52 -16.56 3.24
N SER A 171 9.84 -16.62 3.34
CA SER A 171 10.71 -16.99 2.21
C SER A 171 10.65 -18.50 1.96
N THR A 172 10.79 -18.88 0.69
CA THR A 172 10.93 -20.27 0.24
C THR A 172 12.11 -20.34 -0.73
N PRO A 173 12.65 -21.54 -1.06
CA PRO A 173 13.71 -21.65 -2.06
C PRO A 173 13.35 -21.03 -3.42
N ASP A 174 12.07 -21.06 -3.78
CA ASP A 174 11.57 -20.59 -5.07
C ASP A 174 10.96 -19.18 -5.01
N GLY A 175 11.06 -18.47 -3.88
CA GLY A 175 10.51 -17.13 -3.72
C GLY A 175 9.78 -16.91 -2.39
N TRP A 176 8.47 -16.62 -2.44
CA TRP A 176 7.71 -16.20 -1.28
C TRP A 176 6.40 -17.00 -1.11
N ASN A 177 6.08 -17.32 0.14
CA ASN A 177 4.76 -17.81 0.53
C ASN A 177 4.03 -16.69 1.26
N VAL A 178 2.87 -16.29 0.75
CA VAL A 178 2.09 -15.19 1.32
C VAL A 178 0.67 -15.67 1.63
N ARG A 179 0.32 -15.73 2.90
CA ARG A 179 -1.03 -16.06 3.37
C ARG A 179 -1.71 -14.80 3.89
N MET A 180 -2.85 -14.47 3.33
CA MET A 180 -3.73 -13.39 3.79
C MET A 180 -4.86 -13.98 4.63
N GLU A 181 -5.10 -13.42 5.81
CA GLU A 181 -6.27 -13.67 6.66
C GLU A 181 -7.10 -12.39 6.76
N ILE A 182 -8.43 -12.52 6.67
CA ILE A 182 -9.36 -11.41 6.83
C ILE A 182 -10.00 -11.48 8.21
N ARG A 183 -10.01 -10.37 8.91
CA ARG A 183 -10.68 -10.18 10.20
C ARG A 183 -11.75 -9.13 10.06
N ARG A 184 -13.01 -9.48 10.35
CA ARG A 184 -14.16 -8.57 10.25
C ARG A 184 -14.78 -8.34 11.61
N PHE A 185 -15.22 -7.09 11.87
CA PHE A 185 -15.89 -6.75 13.10
C PHE A 185 -17.31 -7.35 13.15
N ASP A 186 -17.56 -8.18 14.17
CA ASP A 186 -18.87 -8.71 14.49
C ASP A 186 -19.55 -7.81 15.52
N LYS A 187 -20.70 -7.24 15.16
CA LYS A 187 -21.46 -6.35 16.04
C LYS A 187 -22.01 -7.05 17.27
N ARG A 188 -22.42 -8.33 17.14
CA ARG A 188 -23.04 -9.09 18.23
C ARG A 188 -21.99 -9.45 19.27
N GLN A 189 -20.83 -9.92 18.80
CA GLN A 189 -19.71 -10.29 19.66
C GLN A 189 -18.83 -9.09 20.07
N ARG A 190 -19.01 -7.89 19.44
CA ARG A 190 -18.21 -6.68 19.64
C ARG A 190 -16.69 -6.91 19.51
N ARG A 191 -16.28 -7.77 18.62
CA ARG A 191 -14.88 -8.11 18.37
C ARG A 191 -14.64 -8.45 16.90
N PHE A 192 -13.37 -8.45 16.50
CA PHE A 192 -12.98 -8.96 15.19
C PHE A 192 -12.93 -10.49 15.21
N ILE A 193 -13.58 -11.10 14.25
CA ILE A 193 -13.61 -12.56 14.03
C ILE A 193 -12.97 -12.91 12.69
N ALA A 194 -12.56 -14.16 12.52
CA ALA A 194 -12.09 -14.66 11.24
C ALA A 194 -13.21 -14.59 10.19
N ASP A 195 -12.87 -14.09 9.00
CA ASP A 195 -13.81 -13.92 7.88
C ASP A 195 -13.25 -14.46 6.56
N GLY A 196 -12.41 -15.48 6.65
CA GLY A 196 -11.76 -16.11 5.52
C GLY A 196 -10.31 -15.72 5.36
N GLY A 197 -9.77 -16.06 4.21
CA GLY A 197 -8.38 -15.81 3.85
C GLY A 197 -8.01 -16.58 2.58
N GLN A 198 -6.84 -16.33 2.06
CA GLN A 198 -6.31 -17.01 0.87
C GLN A 198 -4.78 -16.99 0.86
N THR A 199 -4.17 -17.92 0.12
CA THR A 199 -2.77 -17.81 -0.28
C THR A 199 -2.69 -16.92 -1.51
N LEU A 200 -1.79 -15.94 -1.49
CA LEU A 200 -1.58 -15.05 -2.62
C LEU A 200 -0.47 -15.59 -3.52
N SER A 201 -0.73 -15.63 -4.84
CA SER A 201 0.33 -15.78 -5.82
C SER A 201 1.03 -14.43 -5.96
N VAL A 202 2.32 -14.40 -5.70
CA VAL A 202 3.16 -13.21 -5.76
C VAL A 202 4.33 -13.45 -6.72
N PRO A 203 4.97 -12.37 -7.24
CA PRO A 203 6.18 -12.53 -8.05
C PRO A 203 7.26 -13.35 -7.34
N ALA A 204 8.05 -14.07 -8.10
CA ALA A 204 9.23 -14.75 -7.57
C ALA A 204 10.20 -13.75 -6.92
N ALA A 205 10.99 -14.19 -5.96
CA ALA A 205 12.05 -13.36 -5.42
C ALA A 205 13.09 -13.05 -6.51
N MET A 206 13.60 -11.83 -6.55
CA MET A 206 14.83 -11.57 -7.28
C MET A 206 15.93 -12.35 -6.57
N VAL A 207 16.49 -13.34 -7.24
CA VAL A 207 17.69 -14.00 -6.74
C VAL A 207 18.79 -12.95 -6.76
N ALA A 208 19.27 -12.55 -5.58
CA ALA A 208 20.48 -11.75 -5.51
C ALA A 208 21.53 -12.49 -6.32
N ALA A 209 22.07 -11.84 -7.37
CA ALA A 209 23.16 -12.41 -8.11
C ALA A 209 24.25 -12.72 -7.09
N SER A 210 24.48 -14.03 -6.84
CA SER A 210 25.53 -14.46 -5.93
C SER A 210 26.80 -13.86 -6.49
N ALA A 211 27.40 -12.96 -5.74
CA ALA A 211 28.74 -12.46 -6.04
C ALA A 211 29.66 -13.68 -6.08
N ALA A 212 30.02 -14.09 -7.29
CA ALA A 212 31.03 -15.10 -7.56
C ALA A 212 32.42 -14.48 -7.35
#